data_3f0d588d7bc6401798c8d16cff690961
#
_entry.id   3f0d588d7bc6401798c8d16cff690961
#
_cell.length_a   1.000
_cell.length_b   1.000
_cell.length_c   1.000
_cell.angle_alpha   90.00
_cell.angle_beta   90.00
_cell.angle_gamma   90.00
#
_symmetry.space_group_name_H-M   'P 1'
#
loop_
_entity.id
_entity.type
_entity.pdbx_description
1 polymer ?
#
loop_
_entity_poly.entity_id
_entity_poly.type
_entity_poly.pdbx_seq_one_letter_code
_entity_poly.pdbx_strand_id
1 'polypeptide(L)'
;MQPRRYHLLLQLSSVCLAACACFGLMPVANAQVSSVDAKQLGLEIAWQAQLQLPRVGRGIVTSSLWVDGSAPRKYATVDLGAGRTIEISAAQLDAKGQPIGIEVAKQLAGERAARMLGRNDGFQVVESNVPNIRLVVVTSDGLVQNIDAETGRMLWSSPCGLTTAPAQPAAFSKAGVSLIHGRHLYLLDWDTGKQLQRKELEYGSSIALAVAGNIAYVSDYRGRIEAYGLGMTVIPWTAQVSGRAVGQPVSLADQSFCAMASSIGYMYTMRGGDTPGMWTRFEAASALTGCLAAGNNSFYVGSIEGVLTKIGVDAKLENLKWDLTTGEPLTAPPLVIGNRVYVANESGRLLCIDDAEGALLWTETGLRILQPLAVAAGNLYCSTLSGRIAAINIESGRLVAASQSILLATSVINQTSDRLYVIDTTGRLQCLRPFQSKLPKLVEPVVVDEDDEAEKSESAATESAAPVASQDPFSTGSGAASGTNPFGDAAAGANPFGAASDPFGSPAPATPAGEEPAEEPAEEPAAEPVADPFATGGDDPFSR
;
A
#
# COMPACT_ATOMS: atom_id res chain seq x y z
N MET A 1 -6.81 -80.97 -13.58
CA MET A 1 -7.81 -79.87 -13.63
C MET A 1 -7.33 -78.70 -12.79
N GLN A 2 -7.17 -77.56 -13.33
CA GLN A 2 -6.80 -76.18 -12.92
C GLN A 2 -5.36 -75.77 -13.28
N PRO A 3 -5.20 -75.08 -14.39
CA PRO A 3 -4.37 -73.90 -14.41
C PRO A 3 -4.99 -72.78 -15.29
N ARG A 4 -6.17 -72.28 -14.99
CA ARG A 4 -6.75 -71.14 -15.78
C ARG A 4 -7.05 -69.89 -14.94
N ARG A 5 -6.83 -69.89 -13.63
CA ARG A 5 -7.13 -68.72 -12.76
C ARG A 5 -5.95 -67.81 -12.47
N TYR A 6 -4.72 -68.22 -12.71
CA TYR A 6 -3.53 -67.38 -12.44
C TYR A 6 -3.15 -66.44 -13.57
N HIS A 7 -3.56 -66.67 -14.82
CA HIS A 7 -3.26 -65.77 -15.94
C HIS A 7 -4.15 -64.52 -15.96
N LEU A 8 -5.34 -64.54 -15.38
CA LEU A 8 -6.23 -63.40 -15.36
C LEU A 8 -5.84 -62.37 -14.30
N LEU A 9 -5.24 -62.80 -13.20
CA LEU A 9 -4.74 -61.90 -12.13
C LEU A 9 -3.44 -61.21 -12.51
N LEU A 10 -2.58 -61.81 -13.32
CA LEU A 10 -1.36 -61.18 -13.82
C LEU A 10 -1.64 -60.14 -14.91
N GLN A 11 -2.67 -60.29 -15.70
CA GLN A 11 -3.04 -59.25 -16.70
C GLN A 11 -3.73 -58.05 -16.08
N LEU A 12 -4.49 -58.19 -15.00
CA LEU A 12 -5.10 -57.11 -14.26
C LEU A 12 -4.07 -56.26 -13.49
N SER A 13 -3.00 -56.89 -12.96
CA SER A 13 -1.93 -56.16 -12.27
C SER A 13 -1.06 -55.36 -13.23
N SER A 14 -0.83 -55.81 -14.47
CA SER A 14 -0.07 -55.07 -15.49
C SER A 14 -0.82 -53.86 -16.03
N VAL A 15 -2.16 -53.93 -16.14
CA VAL A 15 -2.99 -52.79 -16.60
C VAL A 15 -3.10 -51.74 -15.50
N CYS A 16 -3.17 -52.11 -14.22
CA CYS A 16 -3.16 -51.15 -13.11
C CYS A 16 -1.80 -50.45 -12.95
N LEU A 17 -0.66 -51.14 -13.17
CA LEU A 17 0.65 -50.53 -13.14
C LEU A 17 0.87 -49.56 -14.32
N ALA A 18 0.36 -49.85 -15.50
CA ALA A 18 0.42 -48.96 -16.64
C ALA A 18 -0.48 -47.73 -16.45
N ALA A 19 -1.65 -47.86 -15.83
CA ALA A 19 -2.52 -46.73 -15.53
C ALA A 19 -1.93 -45.81 -14.43
N CYS A 20 -1.24 -46.34 -13.41
CA CYS A 20 -0.54 -45.49 -12.44
C CYS A 20 0.68 -44.79 -13.00
N ALA A 21 1.35 -45.34 -14.01
CA ALA A 21 2.49 -44.67 -14.67
C ALA A 21 2.06 -43.52 -15.59
N CYS A 22 0.83 -43.51 -16.09
CA CYS A 22 0.29 -42.40 -16.89
C CYS A 22 -0.23 -41.21 -16.07
N PHE A 23 -0.49 -41.38 -14.75
CA PHE A 23 -0.88 -40.27 -13.86
C PHE A 23 0.33 -39.53 -13.26
N GLY A 24 1.56 -39.99 -13.48
CA GLY A 24 2.78 -39.46 -12.87
C GLY A 24 3.49 -38.34 -13.62
N LEU A 25 3.00 -37.91 -14.78
CA LEU A 25 3.59 -36.85 -15.59
C LEU A 25 2.51 -35.87 -16.08
N MET A 26 1.72 -35.33 -15.16
CA MET A 26 1.20 -34.00 -15.45
C MET A 26 2.40 -33.06 -15.40
N PRO A 27 2.75 -32.37 -16.51
CA PRO A 27 3.72 -31.29 -16.44
C PRO A 27 3.19 -30.37 -15.36
N VAL A 28 3.91 -30.23 -14.25
CA VAL A 28 3.70 -29.10 -13.33
C VAL A 28 3.78 -27.90 -14.25
N ALA A 29 2.64 -27.28 -14.53
CA ALA A 29 2.60 -26.08 -15.33
C ALA A 29 3.58 -25.12 -14.66
N ASN A 30 4.71 -24.87 -15.32
CA ASN A 30 5.71 -23.95 -14.81
C ASN A 30 5.01 -22.60 -14.73
N ALA A 31 4.62 -22.21 -13.52
CA ALA A 31 3.97 -20.93 -13.24
C ALA A 31 5.01 -19.80 -13.36
N GLN A 32 5.61 -19.65 -14.52
CA GLN A 32 6.61 -18.64 -14.84
C GLN A 32 6.15 -17.76 -15.97
N VAL A 33 6.50 -16.47 -15.88
CA VAL A 33 6.50 -15.65 -17.09
C VAL A 33 7.51 -16.25 -18.05
N SER A 34 7.02 -16.81 -19.15
CA SER A 34 7.90 -17.31 -20.20
C SER A 34 8.60 -16.13 -20.90
N SER A 35 9.72 -16.40 -21.55
CA SER A 35 10.39 -15.37 -22.38
C SER A 35 9.49 -14.88 -23.54
N VAL A 36 8.54 -15.69 -23.96
CA VAL A 36 7.56 -15.34 -25.00
C VAL A 36 6.50 -14.39 -24.42
N ASP A 37 5.93 -14.74 -23.24
CA ASP A 37 4.97 -13.87 -22.55
C ASP A 37 5.58 -12.52 -22.19
N ALA A 38 6.84 -12.52 -21.66
CA ALA A 38 7.55 -11.28 -21.37
C ALA A 38 7.67 -10.39 -22.61
N LYS A 39 8.06 -10.95 -23.75
CA LYS A 39 8.14 -10.22 -25.03
C LYS A 39 6.79 -9.70 -25.50
N GLN A 40 5.72 -10.47 -25.36
CA GLN A 40 4.35 -10.00 -25.68
C GLN A 40 3.93 -8.82 -24.82
N LEU A 41 4.34 -8.81 -23.55
CA LEU A 41 4.13 -7.71 -22.62
C LEU A 41 5.05 -6.50 -22.86
N GLY A 42 5.98 -6.55 -23.82
CA GLY A 42 6.98 -5.51 -24.08
C GLY A 42 8.13 -5.48 -23.07
N LEU A 43 8.36 -6.60 -22.37
CA LEU A 43 9.36 -6.75 -21.32
C LEU A 43 10.37 -7.85 -21.64
N GLU A 44 11.49 -7.85 -20.91
CA GLU A 44 12.45 -8.95 -20.86
C GLU A 44 12.69 -9.37 -19.40
N ILE A 45 13.06 -10.65 -19.21
CA ILE A 45 13.41 -11.16 -17.89
C ILE A 45 14.81 -10.67 -17.55
N ALA A 46 14.93 -9.83 -16.51
CA ALA A 46 16.21 -9.33 -16.03
C ALA A 46 16.96 -10.40 -15.22
N TRP A 47 16.25 -11.02 -14.27
CA TRP A 47 16.80 -12.09 -13.42
C TRP A 47 15.67 -12.95 -12.82
N GLN A 48 16.07 -14.09 -12.23
CA GLN A 48 15.19 -14.99 -11.50
C GLN A 48 15.86 -15.43 -10.21
N ALA A 49 15.08 -15.58 -9.14
CA ALA A 49 15.51 -16.06 -7.84
C ALA A 49 14.50 -17.02 -7.25
N GLN A 50 14.93 -17.90 -6.34
CA GLN A 50 14.06 -18.82 -5.63
C GLN A 50 13.93 -18.37 -4.18
N LEU A 51 12.69 -18.07 -3.75
CA LEU A 51 12.34 -17.78 -2.37
C LEU A 51 12.22 -19.06 -1.56
N GLN A 52 12.57 -18.97 -0.29
CA GLN A 52 12.28 -20.02 0.67
C GLN A 52 10.84 -19.84 1.16
N LEU A 53 9.97 -20.79 0.85
CA LEU A 53 8.59 -20.80 1.32
C LEU A 53 8.39 -21.82 2.46
N PRO A 54 7.43 -21.58 3.36
CA PRO A 54 7.10 -22.54 4.40
C PRO A 54 6.56 -23.85 3.79
N ARG A 55 6.87 -24.96 4.44
CA ARG A 55 6.54 -26.31 3.92
C ARG A 55 5.05 -26.63 3.90
N VAL A 56 4.22 -25.93 4.68
CA VAL A 56 2.79 -26.25 4.84
C VAL A 56 1.94 -24.98 4.80
N GLY A 57 1.06 -24.89 3.80
CA GLY A 57 -0.18 -24.12 3.76
C GLY A 57 -0.17 -22.62 4.03
N ARG A 58 0.97 -22.02 4.27
CA ARG A 58 1.11 -20.59 4.58
C ARG A 58 2.03 -19.93 3.56
N GLY A 59 1.51 -18.88 2.95
CA GLY A 59 2.18 -18.19 1.85
C GLY A 59 3.01 -16.99 2.31
N ILE A 60 3.25 -16.12 1.36
CA ILE A 60 3.87 -14.82 1.55
C ILE A 60 2.84 -13.87 2.19
N VAL A 61 3.25 -13.17 3.23
CA VAL A 61 2.43 -12.17 3.93
C VAL A 61 2.63 -10.78 3.34
N THR A 62 3.89 -10.46 3.01
CA THR A 62 4.23 -9.20 2.35
C THR A 62 5.37 -9.38 1.36
N SER A 63 5.35 -8.56 0.33
CA SER A 63 6.44 -8.37 -0.63
C SER A 63 6.47 -6.89 -0.98
N SER A 64 7.46 -6.17 -0.47
CA SER A 64 7.53 -4.71 -0.60
C SER A 64 8.93 -4.25 -0.93
N LEU A 65 9.01 -3.15 -1.65
CA LEU A 65 10.25 -2.51 -2.06
C LEU A 65 10.65 -1.43 -1.05
N TRP A 66 11.94 -1.32 -0.85
CA TRP A 66 12.56 -0.24 -0.08
C TRP A 66 13.68 0.39 -0.89
N VAL A 67 13.66 1.70 -1.02
CA VAL A 67 14.73 2.46 -1.66
C VAL A 67 15.62 3.06 -0.59
N ASP A 68 16.87 2.62 -0.58
CA ASP A 68 17.90 3.18 0.29
C ASP A 68 18.60 4.35 -0.44
N GLY A 69 18.26 5.58 -0.05
CA GLY A 69 18.84 6.79 -0.63
C GLY A 69 20.24 7.12 -0.11
N SER A 70 20.72 6.43 0.95
CA SER A 70 21.96 6.79 1.62
C SER A 70 23.24 6.42 0.85
N ALA A 71 23.21 5.41 0.01
CA ALA A 71 24.37 4.91 -0.73
C ALA A 71 23.99 4.47 -2.17
N PRO A 72 23.79 5.43 -3.09
CA PRO A 72 23.47 5.09 -4.47
C PRO A 72 24.61 4.34 -5.15
N ARG A 73 24.25 3.37 -5.98
CA ARG A 73 25.21 2.67 -6.84
C ARG A 73 25.61 3.56 -7.99
N LYS A 74 26.92 3.66 -8.23
CA LYS A 74 27.49 4.41 -9.34
C LYS A 74 27.71 3.52 -10.55
N TYR A 75 27.27 4.02 -11.70
CA TYR A 75 27.45 3.37 -12.99
C TYR A 75 28.12 4.32 -13.98
N ALA A 76 28.99 3.80 -14.81
CA ALA A 76 29.45 4.49 -16.01
C ALA A 76 28.56 4.07 -17.17
N THR A 77 27.86 5.00 -17.78
CA THR A 77 26.92 4.77 -18.89
C THR A 77 27.41 5.45 -20.15
N VAL A 78 27.29 4.77 -21.30
CA VAL A 78 27.59 5.31 -22.63
C VAL A 78 26.41 5.01 -23.53
N ASP A 79 25.81 6.03 -24.11
CA ASP A 79 24.80 5.86 -25.14
C ASP A 79 25.49 5.68 -26.51
N LEU A 80 25.20 4.56 -27.16
CA LEU A 80 25.72 4.23 -28.50
C LEU A 80 24.74 4.64 -29.61
N GLY A 81 23.60 5.22 -29.26
CA GLY A 81 22.50 5.52 -30.17
C GLY A 81 21.63 4.29 -30.49
N ALA A 82 20.48 4.56 -31.11
CA ALA A 82 19.45 3.55 -31.42
C ALA A 82 19.00 2.71 -30.20
N GLY A 83 18.96 3.33 -29.00
CA GLY A 83 18.56 2.67 -27.75
C GLY A 83 19.57 1.66 -27.19
N ARG A 84 20.80 1.63 -27.70
CA ARG A 84 21.87 0.76 -27.18
C ARG A 84 22.73 1.52 -26.20
N THR A 85 22.83 1.03 -24.96
CA THR A 85 23.65 1.60 -23.90
C THR A 85 24.69 0.58 -23.40
N ILE A 86 25.85 1.08 -23.01
CA ILE A 86 26.84 0.34 -22.23
C ILE A 86 26.79 0.85 -20.81
N GLU A 87 26.70 -0.05 -19.84
CA GLU A 87 26.64 0.28 -18.42
C GLU A 87 27.65 -0.60 -17.67
N ILE A 88 28.52 0.02 -16.90
CA ILE A 88 29.50 -0.67 -16.06
C ILE A 88 29.37 -0.15 -14.64
N SER A 89 29.12 -1.08 -13.71
CA SER A 89 29.00 -0.74 -12.29
C SER A 89 30.35 -0.47 -11.67
N ALA A 90 30.46 0.59 -10.87
CA ALA A 90 31.62 0.86 -10.03
C ALA A 90 31.84 -0.22 -8.95
N ALA A 91 30.79 -0.97 -8.59
CA ALA A 91 30.86 -2.08 -7.64
C ALA A 91 31.27 -3.43 -8.29
N GLN A 92 31.51 -3.45 -9.61
CA GLN A 92 32.04 -4.64 -10.27
C GLN A 92 33.37 -5.02 -9.64
N LEU A 93 33.57 -6.31 -9.37
CA LEU A 93 34.79 -6.79 -8.76
C LEU A 93 35.91 -6.99 -9.82
N ASP A 94 37.12 -6.61 -9.47
CA ASP A 94 38.34 -6.91 -10.24
C ASP A 94 38.80 -8.35 -10.02
N ALA A 95 39.90 -8.74 -10.63
CA ALA A 95 40.51 -10.07 -10.48
C ALA A 95 40.98 -10.38 -9.04
N LYS A 96 41.09 -9.38 -8.18
CA LYS A 96 41.48 -9.51 -6.78
C LYS A 96 40.25 -9.50 -5.83
N GLY A 97 39.02 -9.39 -6.38
CA GLY A 97 37.80 -9.31 -5.61
C GLY A 97 37.53 -7.94 -4.98
N GLN A 98 38.18 -6.88 -5.45
CA GLN A 98 37.96 -5.51 -5.01
C GLN A 98 37.05 -4.76 -5.98
N PRO A 99 36.17 -3.85 -5.52
CA PRO A 99 35.39 -2.99 -6.40
C PRO A 99 36.30 -2.13 -7.29
N ILE A 100 36.03 -2.08 -8.59
CA ILE A 100 36.86 -1.33 -9.56
C ILE A 100 36.79 0.19 -9.38
N GLY A 101 35.73 0.70 -8.73
CA GLY A 101 35.49 2.14 -8.59
C GLY A 101 34.97 2.80 -9.87
N ILE A 102 34.53 4.05 -9.75
CA ILE A 102 33.85 4.76 -10.86
C ILE A 102 34.81 5.16 -11.98
N GLU A 103 36.05 5.52 -11.67
CA GLU A 103 37.02 5.95 -12.68
C GLU A 103 37.42 4.82 -13.60
N VAL A 104 37.68 3.63 -13.05
CA VAL A 104 37.97 2.44 -13.85
C VAL A 104 36.73 1.98 -14.64
N ALA A 105 35.53 2.09 -14.05
CA ALA A 105 34.28 1.81 -14.75
C ALA A 105 34.07 2.73 -15.95
N LYS A 106 34.37 4.04 -15.83
CA LYS A 106 34.30 5.02 -16.93
C LYS A 106 35.30 4.67 -18.05
N GLN A 107 36.54 4.32 -17.66
CA GLN A 107 37.55 3.88 -18.65
C GLN A 107 37.08 2.65 -19.42
N LEU A 108 36.64 1.60 -18.71
CA LEU A 108 36.17 0.35 -19.34
C LEU A 108 34.95 0.57 -20.23
N ALA A 109 34.02 1.46 -19.81
CA ALA A 109 32.85 1.82 -20.62
C ALA A 109 33.25 2.52 -21.91
N GLY A 110 34.18 3.46 -21.84
CA GLY A 110 34.77 4.13 -23.01
C GLY A 110 35.47 3.18 -23.96
N GLU A 111 36.34 2.31 -23.44
CA GLU A 111 37.05 1.31 -24.26
C GLU A 111 36.07 0.33 -24.95
N ARG A 112 35.00 -0.06 -24.25
CA ARG A 112 33.99 -0.96 -24.81
C ARG A 112 33.16 -0.25 -25.88
N ALA A 113 32.82 1.05 -25.66
CA ALA A 113 32.14 1.85 -26.65
C ALA A 113 32.98 2.06 -27.91
N ALA A 114 34.25 2.40 -27.74
CA ALA A 114 35.19 2.57 -28.84
C ALA A 114 35.32 1.28 -29.70
N ARG A 115 35.42 0.11 -29.07
CA ARG A 115 35.46 -1.18 -29.77
C ARG A 115 34.16 -1.47 -30.53
N MET A 116 33.00 -1.14 -29.96
CA MET A 116 31.70 -1.40 -30.60
C MET A 116 31.38 -0.41 -31.74
N LEU A 117 31.83 0.83 -31.64
CA LEU A 117 31.64 1.84 -32.67
C LEU A 117 32.73 1.87 -33.72
N GLY A 118 33.89 1.22 -33.46
CA GLY A 118 35.08 1.27 -34.33
C GLY A 118 35.76 2.65 -34.39
N ARG A 119 35.46 3.52 -33.41
CA ARG A 119 35.99 4.88 -33.28
C ARG A 119 36.17 5.25 -31.82
N ASN A 120 37.08 6.15 -31.51
CA ASN A 120 37.38 6.59 -30.16
C ASN A 120 36.70 7.90 -29.77
N ASP A 121 35.92 8.49 -30.66
CA ASP A 121 35.25 9.77 -30.50
C ASP A 121 33.75 9.69 -30.80
N GLY A 122 33.01 10.71 -30.44
CA GLY A 122 31.58 10.82 -30.74
C GLY A 122 30.66 10.11 -29.72
N PHE A 123 31.16 9.76 -28.53
CA PHE A 123 30.33 9.31 -27.41
C PHE A 123 30.79 9.97 -26.11
N GLN A 124 29.87 10.13 -25.18
CA GLN A 124 30.15 10.62 -23.82
C GLN A 124 29.96 9.51 -22.82
N VAL A 125 30.88 9.43 -21.85
CA VAL A 125 30.74 8.56 -20.68
C VAL A 125 30.11 9.39 -19.56
N VAL A 126 28.90 9.04 -19.16
CA VAL A 126 28.13 9.73 -18.13
C VAL A 126 28.14 8.90 -16.85
N GLU A 127 28.28 9.54 -15.70
CA GLU A 127 28.08 8.91 -14.41
C GLU A 127 26.60 8.92 -14.07
N SER A 128 26.05 7.75 -13.77
CA SER A 128 24.66 7.57 -13.33
C SER A 128 24.63 7.03 -11.91
N ASN A 129 23.86 7.67 -11.07
CA ASN A 129 23.62 7.22 -9.69
C ASN A 129 22.28 6.51 -9.63
N VAL A 130 22.29 5.24 -9.22
CA VAL A 130 21.08 4.43 -9.05
C VAL A 130 20.93 4.09 -7.57
N PRO A 131 19.83 4.44 -6.92
CA PRO A 131 19.59 4.09 -5.53
C PRO A 131 19.64 2.56 -5.33
N ASN A 132 20.02 2.14 -4.13
CA ASN A 132 19.89 0.75 -3.75
C ASN A 132 18.42 0.42 -3.53
N ILE A 133 17.87 -0.48 -4.33
CA ILE A 133 16.50 -0.97 -4.17
C ILE A 133 16.57 -2.37 -3.57
N ARG A 134 15.86 -2.57 -2.47
CA ARG A 134 15.76 -3.85 -1.77
C ARG A 134 14.34 -4.36 -1.85
N LEU A 135 14.16 -5.63 -2.15
CA LEU A 135 12.88 -6.33 -2.08
C LEU A 135 12.87 -7.18 -0.82
N VAL A 136 11.98 -6.88 0.10
CA VAL A 136 11.78 -7.64 1.32
C VAL A 136 10.54 -8.50 1.20
N VAL A 137 10.69 -9.80 1.41
CA VAL A 137 9.61 -10.78 1.41
C VAL A 137 9.50 -11.40 2.78
N VAL A 138 8.31 -11.38 3.36
CA VAL A 138 7.99 -12.00 4.66
C VAL A 138 7.00 -13.11 4.45
N THR A 139 7.31 -14.28 4.99
CA THR A 139 6.41 -15.43 4.98
C THR A 139 5.59 -15.50 6.27
N SER A 140 4.48 -16.20 6.22
CA SER A 140 3.55 -16.30 7.37
C SER A 140 4.14 -16.99 8.60
N ASP A 141 5.21 -17.77 8.44
CA ASP A 141 5.95 -18.39 9.55
C ASP A 141 7.07 -17.49 10.12
N GLY A 142 7.18 -16.25 9.63
CA GLY A 142 8.11 -15.24 10.13
C GLY A 142 9.49 -15.29 9.50
N LEU A 143 9.69 -15.97 8.37
CA LEU A 143 10.94 -15.88 7.63
C LEU A 143 10.97 -14.58 6.83
N VAL A 144 11.95 -13.73 7.12
CA VAL A 144 12.20 -12.47 6.42
C VAL A 144 13.35 -12.67 5.45
N GLN A 145 13.14 -12.35 4.19
CA GLN A 145 14.13 -12.51 3.11
C GLN A 145 14.36 -11.15 2.47
N ASN A 146 15.60 -10.68 2.45
CA ASN A 146 16.00 -9.43 1.82
C ASN A 146 16.80 -9.72 0.56
N ILE A 147 16.35 -9.17 -0.55
CA ILE A 147 16.84 -9.45 -1.90
C ILE A 147 17.23 -8.14 -2.55
N ASP A 148 18.36 -8.13 -3.21
CA ASP A 148 18.76 -7.05 -4.10
C ASP A 148 17.80 -7.01 -5.30
N ALA A 149 17.02 -5.96 -5.41
CA ALA A 149 15.96 -5.86 -6.42
C ALA A 149 16.47 -5.78 -7.86
N GLU A 150 17.73 -5.34 -8.08
CA GLU A 150 18.30 -5.23 -9.42
C GLU A 150 19.04 -6.49 -9.87
N THR A 151 19.57 -7.29 -8.94
CA THR A 151 20.36 -8.48 -9.28
C THR A 151 19.67 -9.79 -8.93
N GLY A 152 18.63 -9.77 -8.11
CA GLY A 152 17.95 -10.95 -7.59
C GLY A 152 18.77 -11.72 -6.55
N ARG A 153 19.91 -11.16 -6.10
CA ARG A 153 20.76 -11.82 -5.12
C ARG A 153 20.13 -11.74 -3.73
N MET A 154 19.99 -12.89 -3.08
CA MET A 154 19.64 -12.94 -1.67
C MET A 154 20.75 -12.27 -0.85
N LEU A 155 20.42 -11.19 -0.14
CA LEU A 155 21.36 -10.50 0.74
C LEU A 155 21.45 -11.23 2.08
N TRP A 156 20.30 -11.51 2.67
CA TRP A 156 20.17 -12.31 3.87
C TRP A 156 18.77 -12.91 4.00
N SER A 157 18.65 -13.93 4.85
CA SER A 157 17.38 -14.55 5.24
C SER A 157 17.41 -14.81 6.73
N SER A 158 16.40 -14.32 7.47
CA SER A 158 16.37 -14.36 8.93
C SER A 158 15.02 -14.80 9.45
N PRO A 159 14.95 -15.86 10.26
CA PRO A 159 13.71 -16.27 10.91
C PRO A 159 13.41 -15.37 12.11
N CYS A 160 12.18 -14.90 12.23
CA CYS A 160 11.69 -14.09 13.34
C CYS A 160 10.51 -14.78 14.03
N GLY A 161 10.57 -14.91 15.35
CA GLY A 161 9.49 -15.43 16.16
C GLY A 161 9.31 -16.93 16.08
N LEU A 162 8.13 -17.40 16.47
CA LEU A 162 7.75 -18.82 16.49
C LEU A 162 6.80 -19.13 15.35
N THR A 163 7.04 -20.21 14.64
CA THR A 163 6.22 -20.64 13.49
C THR A 163 4.75 -20.96 13.81
N THR A 164 4.39 -21.00 15.08
CA THR A 164 3.02 -21.27 15.55
C THR A 164 2.07 -20.07 15.45
N ALA A 165 2.61 -18.85 15.42
CA ALA A 165 1.84 -17.62 15.24
C ALA A 165 2.03 -17.08 13.82
N PRO A 166 1.03 -16.42 13.21
CA PRO A 166 1.23 -15.74 11.93
C PRO A 166 2.06 -14.46 12.11
N ALA A 167 3.01 -14.25 11.21
CA ALA A 167 3.68 -12.96 11.09
C ALA A 167 2.75 -11.93 10.46
N GLN A 168 2.89 -10.66 10.87
CA GLN A 168 2.23 -9.52 10.21
C GLN A 168 3.12 -8.98 9.08
N PRO A 169 2.55 -8.23 8.12
CA PRO A 169 3.34 -7.51 7.12
C PRO A 169 4.45 -6.66 7.75
N ALA A 170 5.61 -6.63 7.10
CA ALA A 170 6.73 -5.80 7.53
C ALA A 170 6.50 -4.33 7.16
N ALA A 171 7.08 -3.45 7.96
CA ALA A 171 7.24 -2.04 7.64
C ALA A 171 8.73 -1.65 7.73
N PHE A 172 9.08 -0.57 7.07
CA PHE A 172 10.45 -0.18 6.82
C PHE A 172 10.77 1.19 7.42
N SER A 173 11.99 1.32 7.92
CA SER A 173 12.53 2.60 8.37
C SER A 173 14.03 2.66 8.06
N LYS A 174 14.63 3.80 8.24
CA LYS A 174 16.10 3.92 8.18
C LYS A 174 16.79 3.05 9.23
N ALA A 175 16.13 2.76 10.37
CA ALA A 175 16.66 1.91 11.42
C ALA A 175 16.69 0.42 11.06
N GLY A 176 15.83 -0.03 10.15
CA GLY A 176 15.78 -1.44 9.77
C GLY A 176 14.42 -1.90 9.27
N VAL A 177 14.31 -3.21 9.10
CA VAL A 177 13.06 -3.91 8.78
C VAL A 177 12.36 -4.27 10.08
N SER A 178 11.13 -3.80 10.25
CA SER A 178 10.33 -4.05 11.46
C SER A 178 9.08 -4.85 11.14
N LEU A 179 8.75 -5.79 12.02
CA LEU A 179 7.53 -6.61 11.89
C LEU A 179 7.01 -7.06 13.24
N ILE A 180 5.73 -7.39 13.29
CA ILE A 180 5.10 -8.01 14.44
C ILE A 180 4.94 -9.50 14.16
N HIS A 181 5.40 -10.33 15.08
CA HIS A 181 5.17 -11.76 15.05
C HIS A 181 4.69 -12.25 16.42
N GLY A 182 3.45 -12.72 16.47
CA GLY A 182 2.77 -13.04 17.72
C GLY A 182 2.60 -11.78 18.58
N ARG A 183 3.18 -11.77 19.78
CA ARG A 183 3.15 -10.63 20.71
C ARG A 183 4.46 -9.85 20.76
N HIS A 184 5.30 -9.96 19.74
CA HIS A 184 6.58 -9.28 19.75
C HIS A 184 6.77 -8.41 18.51
N LEU A 185 7.28 -7.21 18.74
CA LEU A 185 7.83 -6.33 17.72
C LEU A 185 9.31 -6.67 17.54
N TYR A 186 9.72 -6.93 16.33
CA TYR A 186 11.10 -7.19 15.91
C TYR A 186 11.62 -6.05 15.06
N LEU A 187 12.89 -5.70 15.24
CA LEU A 187 13.64 -4.84 14.35
C LEU A 187 14.88 -5.60 13.86
N LEU A 188 15.06 -5.69 12.55
CA LEU A 188 16.16 -6.36 11.89
C LEU A 188 17.05 -5.35 11.18
N ASP A 189 18.34 -5.58 11.25
CA ASP A 189 19.36 -4.80 10.57
C ASP A 189 19.25 -4.93 9.05
N TRP A 190 19.38 -3.82 8.32
CA TRP A 190 19.26 -3.80 6.87
C TRP A 190 20.32 -4.63 6.13
N ASP A 191 21.55 -4.69 6.64
CA ASP A 191 22.67 -5.29 5.92
C ASP A 191 22.90 -6.75 6.29
N THR A 192 22.62 -7.11 7.54
CA THR A 192 22.94 -8.44 8.08
C THR A 192 21.70 -9.29 8.40
N GLY A 193 20.51 -8.69 8.49
CA GLY A 193 19.31 -9.37 8.95
C GLY A 193 19.34 -9.78 10.42
N LYS A 194 20.33 -9.32 11.19
CA LYS A 194 20.42 -9.61 12.63
C LYS A 194 19.31 -8.87 13.37
N GLN A 195 18.75 -9.52 14.38
CA GLN A 195 17.79 -8.90 15.26
C GLN A 195 18.49 -7.83 16.11
N LEU A 196 18.14 -6.56 15.89
CA LEU A 196 18.59 -5.41 16.66
C LEU A 196 17.75 -5.20 17.91
N GLN A 197 16.43 -5.42 17.79
CA GLN A 197 15.49 -5.18 18.88
C GLN A 197 14.41 -6.27 18.86
N ARG A 198 13.99 -6.66 20.08
CA ARG A 198 12.78 -7.45 20.32
C ARG A 198 12.05 -6.83 21.51
N LYS A 199 10.81 -6.43 21.30
CA LYS A 199 9.96 -5.82 22.32
C LYS A 199 8.68 -6.62 22.45
N GLU A 200 8.34 -7.04 23.66
CA GLU A 200 7.05 -7.62 23.95
C GLU A 200 5.97 -6.53 23.97
N LEU A 201 4.87 -6.78 23.25
CA LEU A 201 3.70 -5.91 23.20
C LEU A 201 2.78 -6.26 24.37
N GLU A 202 2.22 -5.25 25.01
CA GLU A 202 1.24 -5.44 26.09
C GLU A 202 0.03 -6.24 25.60
N TYR A 203 -0.46 -5.90 24.39
CA TYR A 203 -1.56 -6.59 23.72
C TYR A 203 -1.15 -7.05 22.33
N GLY A 204 -1.87 -8.05 21.78
CA GLY A 204 -1.67 -8.49 20.41
C GLY A 204 -2.11 -7.40 19.42
N SER A 205 -1.38 -7.28 18.30
CA SER A 205 -1.73 -6.34 17.25
C SER A 205 -2.88 -6.85 16.39
N SER A 206 -3.75 -5.93 15.97
CA SER A 206 -4.86 -6.22 15.05
C SER A 206 -4.42 -6.25 13.58
N ILE A 207 -3.40 -5.50 13.23
CA ILE A 207 -2.86 -5.32 11.86
C ILE A 207 -1.33 -5.19 11.91
N ALA A 208 -0.71 -5.01 10.74
CA ALA A 208 0.69 -4.62 10.66
C ALA A 208 0.95 -3.30 11.39
N LEU A 209 2.22 -3.08 11.76
CA LEU A 209 2.63 -1.79 12.32
C LEU A 209 2.67 -0.70 11.24
N ALA A 210 2.38 0.54 11.63
CA ALA A 210 2.68 1.73 10.84
C ALA A 210 4.01 2.31 11.30
N VAL A 211 4.80 2.85 10.37
CA VAL A 211 6.09 3.45 10.70
C VAL A 211 6.16 4.88 10.16
N ALA A 212 6.58 5.81 11.01
CA ALA A 212 6.93 7.15 10.61
C ALA A 212 8.30 7.51 11.20
N GLY A 213 9.30 7.73 10.37
CA GLY A 213 10.69 7.87 10.79
C GLY A 213 11.18 6.62 11.55
N ASN A 214 11.60 6.81 12.78
CA ASN A 214 12.04 5.74 13.68
C ASN A 214 11.00 5.40 14.76
N ILE A 215 9.74 5.71 14.53
CA ILE A 215 8.64 5.39 15.44
C ILE A 215 7.72 4.38 14.79
N ALA A 216 7.49 3.27 15.48
CA ALA A 216 6.48 2.27 15.12
C ALA A 216 5.20 2.50 15.92
N TYR A 217 4.08 2.60 15.23
CA TYR A 217 2.75 2.69 15.82
C TYR A 217 2.05 1.34 15.67
N VAL A 218 1.66 0.77 16.79
CA VAL A 218 1.02 -0.55 16.86
C VAL A 218 -0.41 -0.37 17.35
N SER A 219 -1.37 -0.86 16.57
CA SER A 219 -2.79 -0.86 16.97
C SER A 219 -3.20 -2.22 17.53
N ASP A 220 -3.81 -2.24 18.69
CA ASP A 220 -4.38 -3.46 19.29
C ASP A 220 -5.82 -3.74 18.83
N TYR A 221 -6.40 -4.85 19.29
CA TYR A 221 -7.77 -5.24 18.97
C TYR A 221 -8.86 -4.38 19.63
N ARG A 222 -8.47 -3.51 20.59
CA ARG A 222 -9.38 -2.61 21.31
C ARG A 222 -9.38 -1.20 20.74
N GLY A 223 -8.60 -0.94 19.68
CA GLY A 223 -8.43 0.37 19.09
C GLY A 223 -7.47 1.28 19.87
N ARG A 224 -6.59 0.73 20.70
CA ARG A 224 -5.51 1.49 21.33
C ARG A 224 -4.30 1.47 20.39
N ILE A 225 -3.72 2.62 20.12
CA ILE A 225 -2.48 2.79 19.38
C ILE A 225 -1.37 3.11 20.38
N GLU A 226 -0.26 2.37 20.29
CA GLU A 226 0.93 2.57 21.10
C GLU A 226 2.12 2.88 20.20
N ALA A 227 3.00 3.79 20.66
CA ALA A 227 4.22 4.14 19.96
C ALA A 227 5.44 3.44 20.57
N TYR A 228 6.28 2.89 19.72
CA TYR A 228 7.53 2.21 20.05
C TYR A 228 8.68 2.80 19.25
N GLY A 229 9.82 3.09 19.91
CA GLY A 229 11.04 3.51 19.20
C GLY A 229 11.72 2.33 18.50
N LEU A 230 12.13 2.53 17.28
CA LEU A 230 12.92 1.61 16.47
C LEU A 230 14.40 1.98 16.57
N GLY A 231 15.15 1.21 17.37
CA GLY A 231 16.55 1.49 17.65
C GLY A 231 16.81 2.72 18.54
N MET A 232 15.74 3.32 19.07
CA MET A 232 15.82 4.49 19.96
C MET A 232 14.79 4.38 21.09
N THR A 233 14.96 5.18 22.13
CA THR A 233 13.97 5.34 23.19
C THR A 233 13.04 6.51 22.84
N VAL A 234 11.74 6.29 22.90
CA VAL A 234 10.72 7.33 22.74
C VAL A 234 9.95 7.53 24.04
N ILE A 235 9.39 8.72 24.22
CA ILE A 235 8.49 9.00 25.33
C ILE A 235 7.26 8.09 25.16
N PRO A 236 6.81 7.40 26.23
CA PRO A 236 5.61 6.58 26.16
C PRO A 236 4.42 7.38 25.67
N TRP A 237 3.81 6.93 24.60
CA TRP A 237 2.65 7.56 23.98
C TRP A 237 1.60 6.53 23.62
N THR A 238 0.38 6.82 23.97
CA THR A 238 -0.77 5.98 23.63
C THR A 238 -1.97 6.86 23.27
N ALA A 239 -2.79 6.37 22.36
CA ALA A 239 -4.06 7.00 22.05
C ALA A 239 -5.16 5.94 21.90
N GLN A 240 -6.34 6.25 22.41
CA GLN A 240 -7.53 5.46 22.13
C GLN A 240 -8.18 6.02 20.87
N VAL A 241 -8.39 5.16 19.87
CA VAL A 241 -9.03 5.53 18.61
C VAL A 241 -10.38 4.82 18.46
N SER A 242 -11.25 5.41 17.66
CA SER A 242 -12.57 4.85 17.39
C SER A 242 -12.46 3.72 16.38
N GLY A 243 -13.06 2.59 16.71
CA GLY A 243 -13.05 1.40 15.89
C GLY A 243 -11.72 0.62 15.91
N ARG A 244 -11.72 -0.52 15.22
CA ARG A 244 -10.55 -1.37 15.05
C ARG A 244 -9.80 -0.96 13.78
N ALA A 245 -8.48 -0.93 13.83
CA ALA A 245 -7.68 -0.72 12.64
C ALA A 245 -7.88 -1.85 11.60
N VAL A 246 -7.95 -1.48 10.31
CA VAL A 246 -8.18 -2.39 9.18
C VAL A 246 -7.20 -2.10 8.05
N GLY A 247 -6.91 -3.13 7.24
CA GLY A 247 -5.98 -3.03 6.13
C GLY A 247 -4.51 -2.97 6.56
N GLN A 248 -3.65 -2.68 5.61
CA GLN A 248 -2.22 -2.48 5.86
C GLN A 248 -1.95 -0.99 6.01
N PRO A 249 -1.31 -0.56 7.12
CA PRO A 249 -0.86 0.81 7.26
C PRO A 249 0.16 1.20 6.19
N VAL A 250 0.20 2.48 5.85
CA VAL A 250 1.13 3.01 4.84
C VAL A 250 1.91 4.20 5.40
N SER A 251 3.09 4.43 4.83
CA SER A 251 3.97 5.54 5.20
C SER A 251 4.28 6.37 3.97
N LEU A 252 4.44 7.68 4.11
CA LEU A 252 4.98 8.52 3.04
C LEU A 252 6.43 8.12 2.71
N ALA A 253 6.86 8.42 1.51
CA ALA A 253 8.20 8.05 1.02
C ALA A 253 9.33 8.67 1.87
N ASP A 254 9.15 9.90 2.36
CA ASP A 254 10.07 10.60 3.26
C ASP A 254 9.98 10.14 4.72
N GLN A 255 8.95 9.31 5.04
CA GLN A 255 8.63 8.82 6.38
C GLN A 255 8.28 9.89 7.42
N SER A 256 7.89 11.08 6.99
CA SER A 256 7.41 12.14 7.88
C SER A 256 6.11 11.76 8.58
N PHE A 257 5.23 11.05 7.87
CA PHE A 257 3.94 10.59 8.36
C PHE A 257 3.62 9.16 7.95
N CYS A 258 2.76 8.51 8.74
CA CYS A 258 2.11 7.25 8.39
C CYS A 258 0.60 7.32 8.66
N ALA A 259 -0.17 6.42 8.02
CA ALA A 259 -1.62 6.39 8.15
C ALA A 259 -2.15 4.99 8.46
N MET A 260 -3.22 4.93 9.24
CA MET A 260 -4.04 3.75 9.54
C MET A 260 -5.51 4.04 9.28
N ALA A 261 -6.22 3.09 8.70
CA ALA A 261 -7.68 3.15 8.55
C ALA A 261 -8.39 2.40 9.69
N SER A 262 -9.58 2.86 10.02
CA SER A 262 -10.47 2.24 11.00
C SER A 262 -11.71 1.64 10.35
N SER A 263 -12.20 0.55 10.91
CA SER A 263 -13.41 -0.17 10.44
C SER A 263 -14.70 0.64 10.47
N ILE A 264 -14.72 1.78 11.14
CA ILE A 264 -15.90 2.63 11.30
C ILE A 264 -15.79 4.00 10.61
N GLY A 265 -14.87 4.12 9.65
CA GLY A 265 -14.79 5.31 8.80
C GLY A 265 -13.75 6.36 9.19
N TYR A 266 -12.86 6.09 10.14
CA TYR A 266 -11.79 7.02 10.48
C TYR A 266 -10.47 6.64 9.82
N MET A 267 -9.72 7.62 9.34
CA MET A 267 -8.30 7.51 9.04
C MET A 267 -7.52 8.37 10.02
N TYR A 268 -6.50 7.76 10.62
CA TYR A 268 -5.60 8.42 11.56
C TYR A 268 -4.23 8.56 10.93
N THR A 269 -3.69 9.77 10.95
CA THR A 269 -2.30 10.00 10.55
C THR A 269 -1.46 10.25 11.80
N MET A 270 -0.26 9.64 11.83
CA MET A 270 0.69 9.80 12.90
C MET A 270 1.99 10.37 12.33
N ARG A 271 2.66 11.18 13.13
CA ARG A 271 3.90 11.86 12.72
C ARG A 271 5.15 11.06 13.10
N GLY A 272 6.20 11.21 12.27
CA GLY A 272 7.56 10.81 12.59
C GLY A 272 8.30 11.85 13.44
N GLY A 273 9.60 11.65 13.59
CA GLY A 273 10.49 12.52 14.35
C GLY A 273 10.82 11.98 15.74
N ASP A 274 11.16 12.89 16.68
CA ASP A 274 11.64 12.51 18.00
C ASP A 274 10.52 12.24 19.02
N THR A 275 9.32 12.77 18.74
CA THR A 275 8.17 12.65 19.64
C THR A 275 6.99 12.02 18.92
N PRO A 276 6.46 10.88 19.42
CA PRO A 276 5.28 10.26 18.85
C PRO A 276 4.05 11.17 19.01
N GLY A 277 3.12 11.05 18.07
CA GLY A 277 1.88 11.80 18.14
C GLY A 277 0.93 11.54 16.97
N MET A 278 -0.33 11.70 17.23
CA MET A 278 -1.35 11.77 16.18
C MET A 278 -1.28 13.15 15.53
N TRP A 279 -1.29 13.19 14.20
CA TRP A 279 -1.23 14.42 13.43
C TRP A 279 -2.65 14.90 13.08
N THR A 280 -3.40 14.06 12.37
CA THR A 280 -4.76 14.37 11.98
C THR A 280 -5.68 13.16 12.12
N ARG A 281 -6.96 13.42 12.18
CA ARG A 281 -8.05 12.44 12.08
C ARG A 281 -8.99 12.90 10.99
N PHE A 282 -9.15 12.07 9.97
CA PHE A 282 -10.15 12.25 8.93
C PHE A 282 -11.34 11.33 9.21
N GLU A 283 -12.56 11.82 8.99
CA GLU A 283 -13.81 11.08 9.13
C GLU A 283 -14.47 10.95 7.76
N ALA A 284 -14.59 9.73 7.27
CA ALA A 284 -15.32 9.41 6.05
C ALA A 284 -16.82 9.24 6.34
N ALA A 285 -17.65 9.44 5.33
CA ALA A 285 -19.09 9.25 5.43
C ALA A 285 -19.50 7.80 5.71
N SER A 286 -18.63 6.83 5.38
CA SER A 286 -18.87 5.40 5.55
C SER A 286 -17.63 4.64 6.01
N ALA A 287 -17.79 3.37 6.38
CA ALA A 287 -16.70 2.50 6.80
C ALA A 287 -15.61 2.38 5.71
N LEU A 288 -14.35 2.27 6.12
CA LEU A 288 -13.21 2.16 5.22
C LEU A 288 -12.90 0.68 4.90
N THR A 289 -12.48 0.41 3.66
CA THR A 289 -12.10 -0.94 3.22
C THR A 289 -10.71 -1.36 3.71
N GLY A 290 -9.89 -0.41 4.18
CA GLY A 290 -8.49 -0.65 4.51
C GLY A 290 -7.56 -0.66 3.29
N CYS A 291 -8.05 -0.32 2.10
CA CYS A 291 -7.25 -0.09 0.90
C CYS A 291 -6.60 1.30 0.98
N LEU A 292 -5.44 1.36 1.64
CA LEU A 292 -4.64 2.56 1.83
C LEU A 292 -3.51 2.61 0.83
N ALA A 293 -3.20 3.81 0.34
CA ALA A 293 -1.98 4.09 -0.41
C ALA A 293 -1.38 5.42 0.05
N ALA A 294 -0.08 5.57 -0.17
CA ALA A 294 0.65 6.81 0.02
C ALA A 294 1.13 7.33 -1.32
N GLY A 295 1.05 8.61 -1.54
CA GLY A 295 1.59 9.33 -2.69
C GLY A 295 2.42 10.52 -2.25
N ASN A 296 2.57 11.51 -3.13
CA ASN A 296 3.27 12.74 -2.81
C ASN A 296 2.48 13.53 -1.75
N ASN A 297 3.04 13.62 -0.54
CA ASN A 297 2.49 14.39 0.58
C ASN A 297 0.98 14.15 0.89
N SER A 298 0.46 12.98 0.50
CA SER A 298 -0.96 12.64 0.63
C SER A 298 -1.18 11.16 0.85
N PHE A 299 -2.31 10.82 1.46
CA PHE A 299 -2.82 9.47 1.62
C PHE A 299 -4.10 9.28 0.83
N TYR A 300 -4.33 8.07 0.35
CA TYR A 300 -5.52 7.67 -0.38
C TYR A 300 -6.20 6.54 0.38
N VAL A 301 -7.51 6.64 0.51
CA VAL A 301 -8.30 5.63 1.23
C VAL A 301 -9.62 5.35 0.52
N GLY A 302 -9.99 4.08 0.44
CA GLY A 302 -11.26 3.64 -0.13
C GLY A 302 -12.30 3.32 0.94
N SER A 303 -13.57 3.64 0.67
CA SER A 303 -14.71 3.27 1.51
C SER A 303 -15.47 2.06 0.96
N ILE A 304 -16.33 1.46 1.80
CA ILE A 304 -17.21 0.36 1.40
C ILE A 304 -18.31 0.78 0.41
N GLU A 305 -18.61 2.06 0.33
CA GLU A 305 -19.56 2.62 -0.64
C GLU A 305 -18.91 2.99 -1.97
N GLY A 306 -17.60 2.70 -2.12
CA GLY A 306 -16.88 2.97 -3.33
C GLY A 306 -16.50 4.44 -3.51
N VAL A 307 -16.20 5.14 -2.43
CA VAL A 307 -15.60 6.47 -2.48
C VAL A 307 -14.10 6.35 -2.25
N LEU A 308 -13.31 6.86 -3.20
CA LEU A 308 -11.87 7.05 -3.04
C LEU A 308 -11.64 8.49 -2.59
N THR A 309 -10.90 8.66 -1.51
CA THR A 309 -10.61 9.97 -0.91
C THR A 309 -9.11 10.22 -0.85
N LYS A 310 -8.66 11.41 -1.29
CA LYS A 310 -7.29 11.91 -1.11
C LYS A 310 -7.23 12.87 0.06
N ILE A 311 -6.27 12.65 0.96
CA ILE A 311 -6.10 13.40 2.21
C ILE A 311 -4.65 13.88 2.28
N GLY A 312 -4.46 15.18 2.30
CA GLY A 312 -3.14 15.82 2.44
C GLY A 312 -2.65 15.81 3.89
N VAL A 313 -1.36 16.03 4.09
CA VAL A 313 -0.74 16.17 5.43
C VAL A 313 -0.20 17.56 5.71
N ASP A 314 -0.24 18.46 4.74
CA ASP A 314 0.24 19.83 4.76
C ASP A 314 -0.59 20.76 5.66
N ALA A 315 -1.91 20.54 5.76
CA ALA A 315 -2.82 21.38 6.54
C ALA A 315 -3.33 20.64 7.79
N LYS A 316 -3.56 21.40 8.88
CA LYS A 316 -4.07 20.84 10.13
C LYS A 316 -5.59 20.71 10.20
N LEU A 317 -6.33 21.45 9.39
CA LEU A 317 -7.79 21.56 9.51
C LEU A 317 -8.54 21.12 8.25
N GLU A 318 -8.04 21.37 7.07
CA GLU A 318 -8.67 20.96 5.81
C GLU A 318 -7.74 20.00 5.04
N ASN A 319 -7.77 18.73 5.43
CA ASN A 319 -6.90 17.73 4.85
C ASN A 319 -7.52 17.03 3.64
N LEU A 320 -8.83 17.14 3.44
CA LEU A 320 -9.51 16.61 2.26
C LEU A 320 -9.10 17.43 1.03
N LYS A 321 -8.47 16.77 0.07
CA LYS A 321 -8.09 17.39 -1.21
C LYS A 321 -9.19 17.17 -2.25
N TRP A 322 -9.62 15.91 -2.42
CA TRP A 322 -10.73 15.53 -3.27
C TRP A 322 -11.28 14.16 -2.87
N ASP A 323 -12.50 13.87 -3.32
CA ASP A 323 -13.11 12.57 -3.28
C ASP A 323 -13.72 12.20 -4.65
N LEU A 324 -13.73 10.92 -4.96
CA LEU A 324 -14.29 10.39 -6.20
C LEU A 324 -15.11 9.14 -5.92
N THR A 325 -16.36 9.15 -6.36
CA THR A 325 -17.22 7.96 -6.32
C THR A 325 -16.85 7.00 -7.45
N THR A 326 -16.32 5.82 -7.12
CA THR A 326 -15.95 4.76 -8.07
C THR A 326 -17.12 3.82 -8.38
N GLY A 327 -18.20 3.93 -7.63
CA GLY A 327 -19.43 3.14 -7.76
C GLY A 327 -19.40 1.79 -7.02
N GLU A 328 -18.24 1.27 -6.69
CA GLU A 328 -18.03 -0.01 -6.00
C GLU A 328 -16.80 0.06 -5.09
N PRO A 329 -16.74 -0.74 -4.01
CA PRO A 329 -15.58 -0.79 -3.12
C PRO A 329 -14.28 -1.09 -3.85
N LEU A 330 -13.18 -0.55 -3.36
CA LEU A 330 -11.85 -0.91 -3.84
C LEU A 330 -11.42 -2.26 -3.25
N THR A 331 -10.85 -3.12 -4.09
CA THR A 331 -10.37 -4.45 -3.67
C THR A 331 -8.88 -4.47 -3.37
N ALA A 332 -8.14 -3.47 -3.84
CA ALA A 332 -6.69 -3.35 -3.67
C ALA A 332 -6.29 -1.89 -3.41
N PRO A 333 -5.14 -1.68 -2.76
CA PRO A 333 -4.59 -0.34 -2.59
C PRO A 333 -4.40 0.37 -3.94
N PRO A 334 -4.69 1.67 -4.02
CA PRO A 334 -4.35 2.48 -5.19
C PRO A 334 -2.86 2.44 -5.52
N LEU A 335 -2.52 2.48 -6.81
CA LEU A 335 -1.15 2.68 -7.29
C LEU A 335 -1.00 4.13 -7.71
N VAL A 336 -0.14 4.88 -7.02
CA VAL A 336 0.10 6.30 -7.30
C VAL A 336 1.44 6.44 -8.01
N ILE A 337 1.43 6.97 -9.24
CA ILE A 337 2.65 7.15 -10.04
C ILE A 337 2.58 8.48 -10.78
N GLY A 338 3.53 9.37 -10.48
CA GLY A 338 3.55 10.72 -11.02
C GLY A 338 2.29 11.49 -10.61
N ASN A 339 1.55 11.98 -11.60
CA ASN A 339 0.29 12.70 -11.41
C ASN A 339 -0.96 11.82 -11.64
N ARG A 340 -0.84 10.49 -11.55
CA ARG A 340 -1.93 9.55 -11.81
C ARG A 340 -2.13 8.56 -10.68
N VAL A 341 -3.39 8.31 -10.40
CA VAL A 341 -3.84 7.32 -9.42
C VAL A 341 -4.61 6.21 -10.16
N TYR A 342 -4.15 4.98 -10.03
CA TYR A 342 -4.77 3.81 -10.65
C TYR A 342 -5.44 2.96 -9.57
N VAL A 343 -6.74 2.68 -9.74
CA VAL A 343 -7.53 1.91 -8.78
C VAL A 343 -8.32 0.81 -9.47
N ALA A 344 -8.44 -0.33 -8.81
CA ALA A 344 -9.32 -1.43 -9.22
C ALA A 344 -10.45 -1.58 -8.20
N ASN A 345 -11.68 -1.69 -8.67
CA ASN A 345 -12.85 -1.93 -7.84
C ASN A 345 -13.25 -3.42 -7.78
N GLU A 346 -14.30 -3.75 -7.06
CA GLU A 346 -14.74 -5.13 -6.82
C GLU A 346 -15.14 -5.87 -8.10
N SER A 347 -15.74 -5.20 -9.07
CA SER A 347 -16.06 -5.81 -10.38
C SER A 347 -14.82 -6.07 -11.23
N GLY A 348 -13.68 -5.54 -10.85
CA GLY A 348 -12.42 -5.59 -11.59
C GLY A 348 -12.27 -4.50 -12.63
N ARG A 349 -13.09 -3.44 -12.56
CA ARG A 349 -12.94 -2.24 -13.39
C ARG A 349 -11.73 -1.46 -12.91
N LEU A 350 -10.89 -1.06 -13.85
CA LEU A 350 -9.72 -0.22 -13.59
C LEU A 350 -10.02 1.22 -13.96
N LEU A 351 -9.74 2.14 -13.05
CA LEU A 351 -9.88 3.58 -13.24
C LEU A 351 -8.51 4.24 -13.18
N CYS A 352 -8.30 5.24 -14.01
CA CYS A 352 -7.18 6.18 -13.95
C CYS A 352 -7.71 7.57 -13.61
N ILE A 353 -7.14 8.17 -12.60
CA ILE A 353 -7.61 9.41 -12.00
C ILE A 353 -6.45 10.40 -12.02
N ASP A 354 -6.71 11.65 -12.34
CA ASP A 354 -5.76 12.73 -12.16
C ASP A 354 -5.50 12.96 -10.67
N ASP A 355 -4.23 13.02 -10.29
CA ASP A 355 -3.87 13.13 -8.88
C ASP A 355 -4.16 14.51 -8.28
N ALA A 356 -4.03 15.58 -9.06
CA ALA A 356 -4.24 16.94 -8.58
C ALA A 356 -5.72 17.23 -8.33
N GLU A 357 -6.56 16.92 -9.32
CA GLU A 357 -7.97 17.33 -9.33
C GLU A 357 -8.96 16.22 -8.91
N GLY A 358 -8.51 14.95 -8.86
CA GLY A 358 -9.42 13.81 -8.65
C GLY A 358 -10.30 13.49 -9.85
N ALA A 359 -10.00 14.06 -11.03
CA ALA A 359 -10.79 13.86 -12.24
C ALA A 359 -10.54 12.48 -12.85
N LEU A 360 -11.61 11.81 -13.28
CA LEU A 360 -11.51 10.53 -13.99
C LEU A 360 -10.96 10.75 -15.41
N LEU A 361 -9.77 10.22 -15.70
CA LEU A 361 -9.13 10.33 -17.01
C LEU A 361 -9.67 9.27 -17.98
N TRP A 362 -9.70 8.01 -17.56
CA TRP A 362 -10.23 6.89 -18.33
C TRP A 362 -10.61 5.70 -17.46
N THR A 363 -11.37 4.78 -18.02
CA THR A 363 -11.82 3.54 -17.38
C THR A 363 -11.63 2.36 -18.32
N GLU A 364 -11.01 1.27 -17.83
CA GLU A 364 -10.94 -0.02 -18.52
C GLU A 364 -11.99 -0.98 -17.94
N THR A 365 -12.85 -1.52 -18.79
CA THR A 365 -13.98 -2.38 -18.39
C THR A 365 -13.95 -3.78 -19.02
N GLY A 366 -13.02 -4.03 -19.94
CA GLY A 366 -12.94 -5.31 -20.69
C GLY A 366 -12.25 -6.43 -19.95
N LEU A 367 -11.45 -6.09 -18.92
CA LEU A 367 -10.70 -7.02 -18.10
C LEU A 367 -11.16 -6.97 -16.64
N ARG A 368 -11.05 -8.13 -15.98
CA ARG A 368 -11.24 -8.19 -14.52
C ARG A 368 -9.89 -8.02 -13.82
N ILE A 369 -9.54 -6.79 -13.56
CA ILE A 369 -8.29 -6.43 -12.88
C ILE A 369 -8.44 -6.70 -11.38
N LEU A 370 -7.43 -7.35 -10.80
CA LEU A 370 -7.33 -7.55 -9.36
C LEU A 370 -6.57 -6.37 -8.72
N GLN A 371 -5.40 -6.00 -9.30
CA GLN A 371 -4.54 -4.98 -8.71
C GLN A 371 -3.60 -4.39 -9.77
N PRO A 372 -3.39 -3.06 -9.80
CA PRO A 372 -2.28 -2.43 -10.51
C PRO A 372 -0.95 -2.74 -9.81
N LEU A 373 0.12 -2.99 -10.57
CA LEU A 373 1.42 -3.45 -10.06
C LEU A 373 2.55 -2.45 -10.27
N ALA A 374 2.74 -1.98 -11.50
CA ALA A 374 3.84 -1.09 -11.87
C ALA A 374 3.55 -0.39 -13.20
N VAL A 375 4.24 0.72 -13.45
CA VAL A 375 4.25 1.39 -14.77
C VAL A 375 5.64 1.26 -15.38
N ALA A 376 5.70 0.80 -16.63
CA ALA A 376 6.95 0.69 -17.37
C ALA A 376 6.69 0.86 -18.88
N ALA A 377 7.60 1.50 -19.58
CA ALA A 377 7.56 1.71 -21.05
C ALA A 377 6.21 2.22 -21.57
N GLY A 378 5.56 3.14 -20.84
CA GLY A 378 4.26 3.72 -21.23
C GLY A 378 3.05 2.79 -21.02
N ASN A 379 3.23 1.67 -20.32
CA ASN A 379 2.16 0.75 -20.00
C ASN A 379 2.05 0.55 -18.48
N LEU A 380 0.82 0.44 -18.01
CA LEU A 380 0.46 -0.01 -16.68
C LEU A 380 0.33 -1.54 -16.70
N TYR A 381 1.06 -2.21 -15.83
CA TYR A 381 0.96 -3.65 -15.64
C TYR A 381 0.06 -3.96 -14.46
N CYS A 382 -0.92 -4.83 -14.69
CA CYS A 382 -1.92 -5.20 -13.69
C CYS A 382 -1.97 -6.72 -13.53
N SER A 383 -2.25 -7.20 -12.32
CA SER A 383 -2.72 -8.56 -12.12
C SER A 383 -4.23 -8.64 -12.38
N THR A 384 -4.67 -9.73 -12.99
CA THR A 384 -6.09 -10.02 -13.23
C THR A 384 -6.60 -11.04 -12.22
N LEU A 385 -7.91 -11.13 -12.05
CA LEU A 385 -8.55 -12.16 -11.20
C LEU A 385 -8.23 -13.59 -11.64
N SER A 386 -7.83 -13.80 -12.91
CA SER A 386 -7.38 -15.10 -13.42
C SER A 386 -5.91 -15.40 -13.14
N GLY A 387 -5.20 -14.54 -12.39
CA GLY A 387 -3.77 -14.69 -12.08
C GLY A 387 -2.84 -14.38 -13.24
N ARG A 388 -3.31 -13.71 -14.28
CA ARG A 388 -2.52 -13.25 -15.44
C ARG A 388 -2.03 -11.83 -15.25
N ILE A 389 -1.04 -11.45 -16.05
CA ILE A 389 -0.57 -10.06 -16.14
C ILE A 389 -1.15 -9.45 -17.41
N ALA A 390 -1.74 -8.28 -17.27
CA ALA A 390 -2.19 -7.45 -18.38
C ALA A 390 -1.35 -6.19 -18.48
N ALA A 391 -1.01 -5.76 -19.70
CA ALA A 391 -0.37 -4.49 -20.01
C ALA A 391 -1.41 -3.57 -20.63
N ILE A 392 -1.62 -2.41 -20.02
CA ILE A 392 -2.63 -1.41 -20.39
C ILE A 392 -1.90 -0.10 -20.70
N ASN A 393 -2.19 0.51 -21.83
CA ASN A 393 -1.57 1.80 -22.18
C ASN A 393 -2.04 2.89 -21.22
N ILE A 394 -1.08 3.63 -20.63
CA ILE A 394 -1.35 4.62 -19.56
C ILE A 394 -2.17 5.83 -20.04
N GLU A 395 -2.08 6.19 -21.33
CA GLU A 395 -2.79 7.36 -21.86
C GLU A 395 -4.23 7.04 -22.27
N SER A 396 -4.44 5.88 -22.89
CA SER A 396 -5.74 5.53 -23.47
C SER A 396 -6.57 4.55 -22.64
N GLY A 397 -5.99 3.90 -21.62
CA GLY A 397 -6.64 2.83 -20.85
C GLY A 397 -6.89 1.55 -21.66
N ARG A 398 -6.35 1.41 -22.87
CA ARG A 398 -6.60 0.26 -23.73
C ARG A 398 -5.65 -0.89 -23.43
N LEU A 399 -6.18 -2.11 -23.47
CA LEU A 399 -5.37 -3.32 -23.40
C LEU A 399 -4.37 -3.38 -24.56
N VAL A 400 -3.09 -3.53 -24.22
CA VAL A 400 -1.99 -3.73 -25.17
C VAL A 400 -1.70 -5.22 -25.35
N ALA A 401 -1.54 -5.93 -24.23
CA ALA A 401 -1.23 -7.35 -24.20
C ALA A 401 -1.66 -8.00 -22.89
N ALA A 402 -1.81 -9.32 -22.90
CA ALA A 402 -2.00 -10.11 -21.69
C ALA A 402 -1.17 -11.40 -21.77
N SER A 403 -0.61 -11.84 -20.64
CA SER A 403 0.12 -13.10 -20.57
C SER A 403 -0.80 -14.31 -20.78
N GLN A 404 -0.26 -15.39 -21.35
CA GLN A 404 -1.04 -16.60 -21.65
C GLN A 404 -1.37 -17.40 -20.38
N SER A 405 -0.37 -17.63 -19.51
CA SER A 405 -0.55 -18.43 -18.30
C SER A 405 0.47 -18.03 -17.23
N ILE A 406 0.00 -17.38 -16.17
CA ILE A 406 0.81 -17.11 -14.99
C ILE A 406 -0.12 -17.25 -13.79
N LEU A 407 0.30 -18.03 -12.80
CA LEU A 407 -0.38 -18.11 -11.51
C LEU A 407 0.43 -17.30 -10.50
N LEU A 408 0.02 -16.07 -10.25
CA LEU A 408 0.64 -15.21 -9.25
C LEU A 408 0.29 -15.70 -7.85
N ALA A 409 1.29 -15.85 -6.99
CA ALA A 409 1.10 -16.16 -5.58
C ALA A 409 0.78 -14.91 -4.77
N THR A 410 1.47 -13.82 -5.12
CA THR A 410 1.30 -12.50 -4.51
C THR A 410 1.69 -11.42 -5.50
N SER A 411 1.22 -10.22 -5.23
CA SER A 411 1.52 -9.04 -6.03
C SER A 411 2.56 -8.19 -5.34
N VAL A 412 3.56 -7.73 -6.08
CA VAL A 412 4.53 -6.74 -5.63
C VAL A 412 4.17 -5.42 -6.29
N ILE A 413 3.68 -4.48 -5.49
CA ILE A 413 3.38 -3.13 -5.97
C ILE A 413 4.69 -2.36 -6.06
N ASN A 414 4.96 -1.75 -7.19
CA ASN A 414 6.14 -0.95 -7.42
C ASN A 414 5.75 0.47 -7.87
N GLN A 415 5.86 1.41 -6.96
CA GLN A 415 5.66 2.84 -7.19
C GLN A 415 6.97 3.58 -7.48
N THR A 416 8.11 2.89 -7.34
CA THR A 416 9.41 3.55 -7.30
C THR A 416 10.23 3.43 -8.57
N SER A 417 10.01 2.37 -9.35
CA SER A 417 10.81 2.14 -10.55
C SER A 417 10.01 1.47 -11.68
N ASP A 418 10.59 1.44 -12.87
CA ASP A 418 10.05 0.80 -14.08
C ASP A 418 10.26 -0.73 -14.10
N ARG A 419 10.35 -1.38 -12.94
CA ARG A 419 10.52 -2.82 -12.80
C ARG A 419 9.22 -3.49 -12.39
N LEU A 420 8.95 -4.66 -12.97
CA LEU A 420 7.83 -5.51 -12.57
C LEU A 420 8.37 -6.76 -11.87
N TYR A 421 7.97 -6.97 -10.63
CA TYR A 421 8.34 -8.14 -9.83
C TYR A 421 7.16 -9.10 -9.74
N VAL A 422 7.40 -10.36 -10.05
CA VAL A 422 6.39 -11.41 -10.10
C VAL A 422 6.83 -12.58 -9.23
N ILE A 423 5.95 -13.02 -8.34
CA ILE A 423 6.19 -14.19 -7.49
C ILE A 423 5.11 -15.23 -7.78
N ASP A 424 5.53 -16.42 -8.16
CA ASP A 424 4.62 -17.53 -8.41
C ASP A 424 4.29 -18.34 -7.15
N THR A 425 3.37 -19.28 -7.26
CA THR A 425 2.94 -20.15 -6.16
C THR A 425 4.03 -21.10 -5.66
N THR A 426 5.12 -21.27 -6.39
CA THR A 426 6.28 -22.09 -6.00
C THR A 426 7.37 -21.27 -5.29
N GLY A 427 7.17 -19.96 -5.16
CA GLY A 427 8.14 -19.02 -4.59
C GLY A 427 9.23 -18.60 -5.56
N ARG A 428 9.04 -18.80 -6.85
CA ARG A 428 9.97 -18.25 -7.84
C ARG A 428 9.65 -16.77 -8.05
N LEU A 429 10.65 -15.97 -7.83
CA LEU A 429 10.63 -14.54 -8.01
C LEU A 429 11.33 -14.19 -9.33
N GLN A 430 10.68 -13.40 -10.17
CA GLN A 430 11.21 -12.89 -11.43
C GLN A 430 11.13 -11.37 -11.44
N CYS A 431 12.18 -10.73 -11.93
CA CYS A 431 12.17 -9.31 -12.29
C CYS A 431 12.07 -9.19 -13.80
N LEU A 432 11.10 -8.42 -14.26
CA LEU A 432 10.91 -8.06 -15.65
C LEU A 432 11.21 -6.56 -15.82
N ARG A 433 11.85 -6.21 -16.92
CA ARG A 433 12.22 -4.84 -17.25
C ARG A 433 11.87 -4.52 -18.70
N PRO A 434 11.70 -3.24 -19.05
CA PRO A 434 11.56 -2.83 -20.46
C PRO A 434 12.76 -3.26 -21.29
N PHE A 435 12.54 -3.55 -22.57
CA PHE A 435 13.62 -3.84 -23.50
C PHE A 435 14.68 -2.75 -23.46
N GLN A 436 15.94 -3.14 -23.38
CA GLN A 436 17.12 -2.27 -23.41
C GLN A 436 17.25 -1.32 -22.19
N SER A 437 16.35 -1.36 -21.21
CA SER A 437 16.44 -0.59 -19.98
C SER A 437 17.22 -1.38 -18.93
N LYS A 438 18.56 -1.30 -18.94
CA LYS A 438 19.38 -2.04 -17.98
C LYS A 438 19.34 -1.43 -16.59
N LEU A 439 19.43 -0.11 -16.49
CA LEU A 439 19.28 0.60 -15.23
C LEU A 439 17.81 0.89 -14.94
N PRO A 440 17.36 0.82 -13.67
CA PRO A 440 16.01 1.19 -13.30
C PRO A 440 15.80 2.69 -13.52
N LYS A 441 14.69 3.03 -14.14
CA LYS A 441 14.20 4.41 -14.17
C LYS A 441 13.34 4.61 -12.94
N LEU A 442 13.76 5.54 -12.08
CA LEU A 442 12.96 5.89 -10.91
C LEU A 442 11.80 6.79 -11.35
N VAL A 443 10.69 6.62 -10.67
CA VAL A 443 9.58 7.55 -10.76
C VAL A 443 9.99 8.79 -9.97
N GLU A 444 10.13 9.92 -10.65
CA GLU A 444 10.39 11.18 -9.98
C GLU A 444 9.12 11.61 -9.23
N PRO A 445 9.23 12.01 -7.96
CA PRO A 445 8.11 12.61 -7.27
C PRO A 445 7.72 13.89 -8.00
N VAL A 446 6.43 14.11 -8.22
CA VAL A 446 5.94 15.38 -8.75
C VAL A 446 6.22 16.43 -7.68
N VAL A 447 7.18 17.31 -7.95
CA VAL A 447 7.37 18.52 -7.15
C VAL A 447 6.25 19.45 -7.58
N VAL A 448 5.23 19.60 -6.78
CA VAL A 448 4.27 20.68 -6.91
C VAL A 448 5.01 21.91 -6.39
N ASP A 449 5.46 22.76 -7.27
CA ASP A 449 6.01 24.04 -6.87
C ASP A 449 4.86 24.84 -6.23
N GLU A 450 4.96 25.08 -4.93
CA GLU A 450 3.96 25.87 -4.17
C GLU A 450 3.80 27.29 -4.72
N ASP A 451 4.78 27.77 -5.50
CA ASP A 451 4.75 29.06 -6.17
C ASP A 451 3.70 29.13 -7.31
N ASP A 452 3.40 28.02 -8.00
CA ASP A 452 2.39 28.00 -9.07
C ASP A 452 0.94 28.06 -8.53
N GLU A 453 0.67 27.61 -7.30
CA GLU A 453 -0.64 27.79 -6.67
C GLU A 453 -0.84 29.21 -6.15
N ALA A 454 0.22 29.89 -5.73
CA ALA A 454 0.15 31.28 -5.31
C ALA A 454 -0.11 32.22 -6.51
N GLU A 455 0.53 31.98 -7.67
CA GLU A 455 0.28 32.77 -8.89
C GLU A 455 -1.13 32.52 -9.47
N LYS A 456 -1.66 31.30 -9.40
CA LYS A 456 -3.05 31.04 -9.83
C LYS A 456 -4.09 31.68 -8.91
N SER A 457 -3.83 31.74 -7.62
CA SER A 457 -4.74 32.40 -6.68
C SER A 457 -4.68 33.94 -6.81
N GLU A 458 -3.53 34.53 -7.11
CA GLU A 458 -3.41 35.95 -7.39
C GLU A 458 -3.99 36.34 -8.76
N SER A 459 -3.85 35.51 -9.80
CA SER A 459 -4.42 35.82 -11.11
C SER A 459 -5.95 35.70 -11.12
N ALA A 460 -6.54 34.76 -10.32
CA ALA A 460 -7.99 34.65 -10.15
C ALA A 460 -8.57 35.81 -9.31
N ALA A 461 -7.79 36.37 -8.39
CA ALA A 461 -8.18 37.54 -7.62
C ALA A 461 -8.07 38.86 -8.44
N THR A 462 -7.20 38.91 -9.46
CA THR A 462 -6.98 40.09 -10.28
C THR A 462 -7.99 40.19 -11.43
N GLU A 463 -8.56 39.10 -11.91
CA GLU A 463 -9.58 39.10 -12.98
C GLU A 463 -11.01 39.44 -12.47
N SER A 464 -11.24 39.44 -11.15
CA SER A 464 -12.51 39.83 -10.54
C SER A 464 -12.61 41.31 -10.13
N ALA A 465 -11.58 42.10 -10.37
CA ALA A 465 -11.55 43.53 -10.00
C ALA A 465 -11.56 44.44 -11.22
N ALA A 466 -12.60 44.37 -12.07
CA ALA A 466 -12.95 45.49 -12.92
C ALA A 466 -13.68 46.56 -12.06
N PRO A 467 -13.31 47.83 -12.08
CA PRO A 467 -13.93 48.83 -11.25
C PRO A 467 -15.36 49.11 -11.74
N VAL A 468 -16.33 48.59 -11.07
CA VAL A 468 -17.72 49.05 -11.17
C VAL A 468 -17.74 50.42 -10.46
N ALA A 469 -17.95 51.48 -11.24
CA ALA A 469 -18.13 52.82 -10.73
C ALA A 469 -19.25 52.83 -9.68
N SER A 470 -18.90 53.14 -8.46
CA SER A 470 -19.82 53.32 -7.35
C SER A 470 -20.74 54.48 -7.62
N GLN A 471 -21.97 54.22 -8.05
CA GLN A 471 -23.07 55.19 -7.89
C GLN A 471 -23.72 54.93 -6.54
N ASP A 472 -23.50 55.89 -5.66
CA ASP A 472 -24.10 55.91 -4.34
C ASP A 472 -25.62 56.22 -4.49
N PRO A 473 -26.55 55.32 -4.10
CA PRO A 473 -27.97 55.53 -4.27
C PRO A 473 -28.62 56.48 -3.21
N PHE A 474 -27.81 57.13 -2.37
CA PHE A 474 -28.31 58.02 -1.28
C PHE A 474 -27.79 59.48 -1.34
N SER A 475 -27.53 60.02 -2.52
CA SER A 475 -27.32 61.46 -2.57
C SER A 475 -28.63 62.21 -2.70
N THR A 476 -29.01 62.85 -1.62
CA THR A 476 -30.15 63.75 -1.49
C THR A 476 -30.05 64.96 -2.41
N GLY A 477 -30.89 65.01 -3.43
CA GLY A 477 -31.16 66.20 -4.24
C GLY A 477 -32.63 66.56 -4.11
N SER A 478 -32.90 67.68 -3.49
CA SER A 478 -34.24 68.29 -3.28
C SER A 478 -34.90 68.65 -4.62
N GLY A 479 -36.08 68.08 -4.89
CA GLY A 479 -36.93 68.47 -6.03
C GLY A 479 -38.31 67.87 -5.91
N ALA A 480 -39.27 68.70 -5.56
CA ALA A 480 -40.67 68.36 -5.43
C ALA A 480 -41.32 67.96 -6.74
N ALA A 481 -42.00 66.78 -6.79
CA ALA A 481 -43.19 66.58 -7.65
C ALA A 481 -43.98 65.37 -7.17
N SER A 482 -45.26 65.59 -6.92
CA SER A 482 -46.34 64.66 -6.61
C SER A 482 -46.47 63.48 -7.59
N GLY A 483 -46.60 62.27 -7.04
CA GLY A 483 -46.94 61.08 -7.83
C GLY A 483 -47.27 59.89 -6.95
N THR A 484 -48.53 59.60 -6.84
CA THR A 484 -49.27 58.47 -6.27
C THR A 484 -48.47 57.21 -5.99
N ASN A 485 -48.49 56.80 -4.74
CA ASN A 485 -48.00 55.51 -4.22
C ASN A 485 -48.95 54.39 -4.69
N PRO A 486 -48.49 53.35 -5.45
CA PRO A 486 -49.38 52.27 -5.93
C PRO A 486 -49.60 51.14 -4.93
N PHE A 487 -49.13 51.26 -3.67
CA PHE A 487 -49.42 50.29 -2.60
C PHE A 487 -50.15 50.96 -1.45
N GLY A 488 -51.37 51.45 -1.79
CA GLY A 488 -52.30 51.95 -0.79
C GLY A 488 -53.00 50.79 -0.08
N ASP A 489 -53.11 51.02 1.21
CA ASP A 489 -53.86 50.27 2.21
C ASP A 489 -55.04 49.40 1.72
N ALA A 490 -54.96 48.09 2.06
CA ALA A 490 -56.18 47.28 2.24
C ALA A 490 -56.04 46.37 3.48
N ALA A 491 -56.75 46.76 4.46
CA ALA A 491 -57.49 46.00 5.48
C ALA A 491 -56.91 44.66 5.98
N ALA A 492 -56.84 44.59 7.31
CA ALA A 492 -56.79 43.38 8.14
C ALA A 492 -57.67 42.23 7.62
N GLY A 493 -57.06 41.08 7.36
CA GLY A 493 -57.78 39.86 7.03
C GLY A 493 -56.93 38.65 7.09
N ALA A 494 -57.08 37.87 8.14
CA ALA A 494 -56.81 36.43 8.26
C ALA A 494 -55.47 35.85 7.77
N ASN A 495 -54.62 35.52 8.72
CA ASN A 495 -53.46 34.63 8.56
C ASN A 495 -53.93 33.22 8.21
N PRO A 496 -53.61 32.66 7.00
CA PRO A 496 -54.06 31.33 6.60
C PRO A 496 -53.22 30.17 7.17
N PHE A 497 -52.26 30.44 8.07
CA PHE A 497 -51.47 29.41 8.76
C PHE A 497 -51.77 29.41 10.27
N GLY A 498 -53.03 29.30 10.61
CA GLY A 498 -53.47 29.04 11.99
C GLY A 498 -53.17 27.59 12.35
N ALA A 499 -52.36 27.44 13.40
CA ALA A 499 -52.28 26.33 14.35
C ALA A 499 -52.37 24.90 13.77
N ALA A 500 -51.23 24.31 13.44
CA ALA A 500 -51.02 22.89 13.55
C ALA A 500 -49.89 22.66 14.55
N SER A 501 -50.19 21.84 15.55
CA SER A 501 -49.36 21.43 16.68
C SER A 501 -47.97 20.94 16.26
N ASP A 502 -46.96 21.51 16.91
CA ASP A 502 -45.56 21.10 16.83
C ASP A 502 -45.37 19.68 17.42
N PRO A 503 -44.94 18.65 16.67
CA PRO A 503 -44.77 17.30 17.19
C PRO A 503 -43.48 17.09 17.99
N PHE A 504 -42.63 18.11 18.20
CA PHE A 504 -41.38 18.03 18.94
C PHE A 504 -41.31 19.02 20.12
N GLY A 505 -42.40 19.15 20.86
CA GLY A 505 -42.43 19.94 22.11
C GLY A 505 -41.50 19.35 23.16
N SER A 506 -40.40 20.04 23.46
CA SER A 506 -39.56 19.78 24.62
C SER A 506 -40.34 19.98 25.90
N PRO A 507 -40.27 19.07 26.89
CA PRO A 507 -40.92 19.28 28.19
C PRO A 507 -40.18 20.35 29.01
N ALA A 508 -40.96 21.29 29.60
CA ALA A 508 -40.51 22.29 30.54
C ALA A 508 -39.99 21.63 31.84
N PRO A 509 -39.08 22.29 32.59
CA PRO A 509 -38.53 21.75 33.83
C PRO A 509 -39.56 21.81 34.96
N ALA A 510 -39.78 20.65 35.59
CA ALA A 510 -40.61 20.52 36.78
C ALA A 510 -39.84 20.97 38.03
N THR A 511 -40.52 21.73 38.89
CA THR A 511 -40.11 22.18 40.21
C THR A 511 -39.96 20.99 41.18
N PRO A 512 -39.04 21.02 42.15
CA PRO A 512 -38.86 19.93 43.11
C PRO A 512 -39.89 20.01 44.25
N ALA A 513 -40.51 18.87 44.55
CA ALA A 513 -41.32 18.71 45.77
C ALA A 513 -40.85 17.39 46.46
N GLY A 514 -40.50 17.58 47.74
CA GLY A 514 -40.75 16.68 48.87
C GLY A 514 -39.91 15.38 48.92
N GLU A 515 -39.00 15.38 49.89
CA GLU A 515 -38.34 14.19 50.45
C GLU A 515 -39.38 13.25 51.10
N GLU A 516 -39.27 11.95 50.77
CA GLU A 516 -39.72 10.85 51.63
C GLU A 516 -38.64 9.80 51.73
N PRO A 517 -38.51 9.06 52.86
CA PRO A 517 -37.26 8.42 53.25
C PRO A 517 -37.06 7.04 52.63
N ALA A 518 -35.80 6.67 52.48
CA ALA A 518 -35.28 5.44 51.93
C ALA A 518 -35.71 4.19 52.75
N GLU A 519 -36.25 3.19 52.06
CA GLU A 519 -36.32 1.82 52.54
C GLU A 519 -34.98 1.10 52.18
N GLU A 520 -34.41 0.38 53.17
CA GLU A 520 -33.23 -0.48 53.04
C GLU A 520 -33.54 -1.63 52.10
N PRO A 521 -32.59 -2.03 51.22
CA PRO A 521 -32.74 -3.24 50.43
C PRO A 521 -32.41 -4.48 51.29
N ALA A 522 -33.30 -5.46 51.24
CA ALA A 522 -33.16 -6.78 51.87
C ALA A 522 -31.95 -7.55 51.35
N GLU A 523 -31.21 -8.19 52.28
CA GLU A 523 -30.11 -9.15 52.00
C GLU A 523 -30.59 -10.34 51.17
N GLU A 524 -29.95 -10.59 50.04
CA GLU A 524 -30.05 -11.86 49.30
C GLU A 524 -29.23 -12.95 50.04
N PRO A 525 -29.74 -14.19 50.15
CA PRO A 525 -29.04 -15.24 50.81
C PRO A 525 -27.87 -15.77 49.96
N ALA A 526 -26.73 -16.02 50.60
CA ALA A 526 -25.51 -16.57 50.03
C ALA A 526 -25.76 -17.92 49.32
N ALA A 527 -25.32 -18.02 48.06
CA ALA A 527 -25.34 -19.25 47.29
C ALA A 527 -24.26 -20.23 47.83
N GLU A 528 -24.63 -21.46 48.04
CA GLU A 528 -23.73 -22.55 48.39
C GLU A 528 -22.71 -22.83 47.28
N PRO A 529 -21.46 -23.24 47.61
CA PRO A 529 -20.43 -23.55 46.61
C PRO A 529 -20.78 -24.86 45.87
N VAL A 530 -20.86 -24.73 44.54
CA VAL A 530 -21.00 -25.88 43.62
C VAL A 530 -19.69 -26.67 43.64
N ALA A 531 -19.76 -27.96 43.95
CA ALA A 531 -18.62 -28.87 43.95
C ALA A 531 -17.99 -29.05 42.56
N ASP A 532 -16.66 -28.97 42.52
CA ASP A 532 -15.84 -29.18 41.32
C ASP A 532 -15.91 -30.64 40.90
N PRO A 533 -16.40 -31.03 39.69
CA PRO A 533 -16.52 -32.39 39.22
C PRO A 533 -15.19 -33.04 38.79
N PHE A 534 -14.04 -32.39 38.92
CA PHE A 534 -12.73 -32.90 38.50
C PHE A 534 -11.73 -33.23 39.62
N ALA A 535 -12.14 -33.21 40.87
CA ALA A 535 -11.30 -33.64 41.97
C ALA A 535 -11.35 -35.20 42.14
N THR A 536 -10.72 -35.91 41.22
CA THR A 536 -10.33 -37.33 41.45
C THR A 536 -8.81 -37.40 41.48
N GLY A 537 -8.29 -37.75 42.66
CA GLY A 537 -6.90 -38.07 42.87
C GLY A 537 -6.44 -39.24 42.00
N GLY A 538 -5.32 -39.06 41.32
CA GLY A 538 -4.63 -40.11 40.57
C GLY A 538 -3.14 -39.94 40.76
N ASP A 539 -2.51 -40.96 41.29
CA ASP A 539 -1.12 -41.13 41.62
C ASP A 539 -0.16 -40.71 40.48
N ASP A 540 0.85 -40.00 40.83
CA ASP A 540 1.98 -39.59 39.95
C ASP A 540 2.91 -40.81 39.73
N PRO A 541 3.09 -41.35 38.49
CA PRO A 541 3.92 -42.50 38.21
C PRO A 541 5.43 -42.21 38.03
N PHE A 542 5.92 -40.99 38.30
CA PHE A 542 7.33 -40.59 38.06
C PHE A 542 8.14 -40.22 39.32
N SER A 543 7.85 -40.83 40.47
CA SER A 543 8.77 -40.76 41.59
C SER A 543 9.59 -42.06 41.70
N ARG A 544 10.64 -42.16 40.90
CA ARG A 544 11.88 -42.92 41.20
C ARG A 544 13.01 -42.45 40.31
#